data_cedb51211313e14ce8c26112ef802175
#
_entry.id   cedb51211313e14ce8c26112ef802175
#
_cell.length_a   1.000
_cell.length_b   1.000
_cell.length_c   1.000
_cell.angle_alpha   90.00
_cell.angle_beta   90.00
_cell.angle_gamma   90.00
#
_symmetry.space_group_name_H-M   'P 1'
#
loop_
_entity.id
_entity.type
_entity.pdbx_description
1 polymer ?
#
loop_
_entity_poly.entity_id
_entity_poly.type
_entity_poly.pdbx_seq_one_letter_code
_entity_poly.pdbx_strand_id
1 'polypeptide(L)'
;MALAIATRSELQLHVFHDERSASFAALGIGLSSQSGRAMPAILLCTSGTAAVEFHAAVVEANYASVPMLVCTADRPPELQGVGAAQTIDQQNLYGASARLFVDAGVADDIRRDNWRKLAQEVLSAAIRTDAGPVHLNLPFREPLVGVVEALPAVIASQVGNAFDDLQTISQDILERLSAMCVGEKGVIVAGNGIDNPQMVLELAHRLQWPVFADSRSGCRVDIGDAHGATVVSNADILLRDSGTAAAWSPQVVLRFGEPPVSKVVNTWLRESKCTYVAVSETRQLIDPDKIVVEHVVAKASHVCESLNALVQQKPATLWVTSWTKMQATCSSTLASMWNDSSELTEPLVARMLVEAMPRDSNLVLSSSMPVRDVEWFSAPRVGVRVLANRGVNGIDGVVSTAVGVATESGKFTALLIGDIALLHDTNGLLNLMQREVDLKIVVVDNKGGGIFSFLPQATTLDPQRFEQLFGTPHNVDIGQLVQAHGLPNTTVKTVAQLKSALAQNGSRVIIVNTDRQQNVADHDAVYAAVAKALKAE
;
A
#
# COMPACT_ATOMS: atom_id res chain seq x y z
N MET A 1 -3.03 28.11 15.86
CA MET A 1 -2.55 26.70 15.83
C MET A 1 -1.29 26.55 14.98
N ALA A 2 -1.25 26.90 13.71
CA ALA A 2 -0.07 26.74 12.83
C ALA A 2 1.22 27.34 13.43
N LEU A 3 1.17 28.56 13.99
CA LEU A 3 2.30 29.19 14.69
C LEU A 3 2.76 28.36 15.90
N ALA A 4 1.84 27.79 16.67
CA ALA A 4 2.18 26.96 17.82
C ALA A 4 2.84 25.63 17.38
N ILE A 5 2.39 25.03 16.27
CA ILE A 5 3.03 23.84 15.69
C ILE A 5 4.45 24.21 15.22
N ALA A 6 4.60 25.32 14.50
CA ALA A 6 5.90 25.76 13.96
C ALA A 6 6.94 26.08 15.03
N THR A 7 6.52 26.35 16.28
CA THR A 7 7.44 26.60 17.42
C THR A 7 7.83 25.34 18.18
N ARG A 8 7.25 24.17 17.86
CA ARG A 8 7.57 22.88 18.48
C ARG A 8 8.66 22.15 17.71
N SER A 9 9.86 22.05 18.30
CA SER A 9 10.97 21.32 17.72
C SER A 9 10.74 19.81 17.64
N GLU A 10 9.78 19.29 18.41
CA GLU A 10 9.41 17.88 18.45
C GLU A 10 8.49 17.48 17.27
N LEU A 11 7.97 18.46 16.53
CA LEU A 11 7.10 18.25 15.37
C LEU A 11 7.85 18.64 14.08
N GLN A 12 7.87 17.76 13.11
CA GLN A 12 8.38 18.08 11.78
C GLN A 12 7.26 18.73 10.97
N LEU A 13 7.43 20.01 10.60
CA LEU A 13 6.44 20.79 9.87
C LEU A 13 6.68 20.68 8.36
N HIS A 14 5.64 20.29 7.63
CA HIS A 14 5.63 20.27 6.17
C HIS A 14 4.51 21.15 5.64
N VAL A 15 4.83 22.09 4.74
CA VAL A 15 3.85 22.96 4.08
C VAL A 15 3.59 22.46 2.67
N PHE A 16 2.32 22.41 2.29
CA PHE A 16 1.84 22.07 0.96
C PHE A 16 0.96 23.18 0.40
N HIS A 17 0.98 23.37 -0.91
CA HIS A 17 0.14 24.36 -1.59
C HIS A 17 -1.25 23.82 -1.94
N ASP A 18 -1.41 22.51 -1.97
CA ASP A 18 -2.62 21.78 -2.34
C ASP A 18 -3.01 20.86 -1.18
N GLU A 19 -4.20 21.04 -0.65
CA GLU A 19 -4.71 20.29 0.49
C GLU A 19 -4.87 18.80 0.16
N ARG A 20 -5.29 18.46 -1.04
CA ARG A 20 -5.38 17.06 -1.47
C ARG A 20 -4.01 16.40 -1.45
N SER A 21 -2.99 17.07 -2.00
CA SER A 21 -1.62 16.58 -1.95
C SER A 21 -1.10 16.46 -0.51
N ALA A 22 -1.42 17.41 0.37
CA ALA A 22 -1.08 17.34 1.79
C ALA A 22 -1.68 16.11 2.47
N SER A 23 -2.94 15.81 2.18
CA SER A 23 -3.64 14.69 2.80
C SER A 23 -3.13 13.31 2.35
N PHE A 24 -2.79 13.16 1.07
CA PHE A 24 -2.15 11.94 0.57
C PHE A 24 -0.68 11.81 1.02
N ALA A 25 0.04 12.93 1.21
CA ALA A 25 1.35 12.88 1.85
C ALA A 25 1.25 12.42 3.31
N ALA A 26 0.25 12.89 4.04
CA ALA A 26 -0.05 12.42 5.40
C ALA A 26 -0.40 10.92 5.43
N LEU A 27 -1.15 10.41 4.45
CA LEU A 27 -1.38 8.97 4.26
C LEU A 27 -0.04 8.24 4.08
N GLY A 28 0.87 8.75 3.23
CA GLY A 28 2.19 8.17 2.99
C GLY A 28 3.06 8.13 4.26
N ILE A 29 3.02 9.17 5.08
CA ILE A 29 3.68 9.21 6.39
C ILE A 29 3.13 8.09 7.29
N GLY A 30 1.81 7.96 7.39
CA GLY A 30 1.17 6.91 8.18
C GLY A 30 1.49 5.49 7.68
N LEU A 31 1.51 5.28 6.36
CA LEU A 31 1.93 4.01 5.74
C LEU A 31 3.40 3.68 6.00
N SER A 32 4.26 4.69 6.08
CA SER A 32 5.70 4.54 6.26
C SER A 32 6.08 4.28 7.71
N SER A 33 5.30 4.72 8.68
CA SER A 33 5.63 4.55 10.08
C SER A 33 5.83 3.08 10.43
N GLN A 34 7.01 2.78 11.01
CA GLN A 34 7.48 1.39 11.16
C GLN A 34 6.82 0.66 12.31
N SER A 35 6.62 -0.62 12.07
CA SER A 35 6.32 -1.73 12.98
C SER A 35 6.13 -1.38 14.46
N GLY A 36 4.89 -1.48 14.93
CA GLY A 36 4.55 -1.47 16.34
C GLY A 36 3.96 -0.17 16.88
N ARG A 37 4.13 0.97 16.21
CA ARG A 37 3.44 2.23 16.51
C ARG A 37 3.26 3.03 15.24
N ALA A 38 2.12 2.83 14.57
CA ALA A 38 1.72 3.75 13.52
C ALA A 38 1.51 5.14 14.15
N MET A 39 2.40 6.09 13.81
CA MET A 39 2.26 7.48 14.24
C MET A 39 1.37 8.22 13.25
N PRO A 40 0.26 8.82 13.69
CA PRO A 40 -0.59 9.58 12.80
C PRO A 40 0.10 10.88 12.37
N ALA A 41 0.03 11.20 11.09
CA ALA A 41 0.32 12.55 10.64
C ALA A 41 -0.81 13.49 11.09
N ILE A 42 -0.45 14.73 11.44
CA ILE A 42 -1.41 15.79 11.77
C ILE A 42 -1.62 16.64 10.53
N LEU A 43 -2.82 16.63 9.99
CA LEU A 43 -3.25 17.51 8.92
C LEU A 43 -3.87 18.77 9.51
N LEU A 44 -3.54 19.92 8.93
CA LEU A 44 -4.15 21.20 9.31
C LEU A 44 -4.47 22.00 8.05
N CYS A 45 -5.70 22.48 7.94
CA CYS A 45 -6.12 23.39 6.89
C CYS A 45 -6.99 24.53 7.42
N THR A 46 -7.25 25.51 6.56
CA THR A 46 -8.26 26.54 6.79
C THR A 46 -9.68 25.97 6.64
N SER A 47 -10.70 26.80 6.88
CA SER A 47 -12.12 26.40 6.71
C SER A 47 -12.54 26.34 5.23
N GLY A 48 -13.70 25.77 4.98
CA GLY A 48 -14.33 25.73 3.66
C GLY A 48 -13.87 24.56 2.81
N THR A 49 -13.67 24.76 1.52
CA THR A 49 -13.32 23.70 0.57
C THR A 49 -11.96 23.05 0.85
N ALA A 50 -11.03 23.71 1.51
CA ALA A 50 -9.77 23.14 1.98
C ALA A 50 -9.99 21.86 2.82
N ALA A 51 -10.96 21.89 3.73
CA ALA A 51 -11.35 20.70 4.50
C ALA A 51 -11.95 19.60 3.63
N VAL A 52 -12.69 19.94 2.57
CA VAL A 52 -13.29 18.98 1.63
C VAL A 52 -12.23 18.26 0.81
N GLU A 53 -11.14 18.94 0.43
CA GLU A 53 -10.05 18.36 -0.36
C GLU A 53 -9.31 17.21 0.36
N PHE A 54 -9.42 17.10 1.67
CA PHE A 54 -8.85 15.96 2.41
C PHE A 54 -9.66 14.67 2.26
N HIS A 55 -10.90 14.72 1.78
CA HIS A 55 -11.87 13.63 1.86
C HIS A 55 -11.36 12.35 1.17
N ALA A 56 -10.77 12.45 -0.02
CA ALA A 56 -10.28 11.28 -0.76
C ALA A 56 -9.22 10.49 0.05
N ALA A 57 -8.25 11.20 0.62
CA ALA A 57 -7.22 10.56 1.43
C ALA A 57 -7.77 10.02 2.77
N VAL A 58 -8.75 10.69 3.36
CA VAL A 58 -9.44 10.21 4.58
C VAL A 58 -10.17 8.90 4.31
N VAL A 59 -10.84 8.78 3.16
CA VAL A 59 -11.50 7.52 2.75
C VAL A 59 -10.45 6.42 2.54
N GLU A 60 -9.38 6.68 1.82
CA GLU A 60 -8.30 5.70 1.62
C GLU A 60 -7.69 5.28 2.97
N ALA A 61 -7.37 6.23 3.86
CA ALA A 61 -6.82 5.96 5.18
C ALA A 61 -7.75 5.11 6.06
N ASN A 62 -9.08 5.34 5.96
CA ASN A 62 -10.08 4.56 6.66
C ASN A 62 -10.03 3.08 6.26
N TYR A 63 -10.05 2.80 4.96
CA TYR A 63 -10.04 1.43 4.45
C TYR A 63 -8.67 0.74 4.53
N ALA A 64 -7.58 1.53 4.53
CA ALA A 64 -6.22 1.03 4.74
C ALA A 64 -5.83 0.93 6.24
N SER A 65 -6.73 1.28 7.16
CA SER A 65 -6.45 1.32 8.61
C SER A 65 -5.23 2.18 8.97
N VAL A 66 -5.02 3.28 8.25
CA VAL A 66 -3.92 4.22 8.49
C VAL A 66 -4.38 5.34 9.42
N PRO A 67 -3.72 5.54 10.58
CA PRO A 67 -4.07 6.60 11.50
C PRO A 67 -3.72 7.98 10.93
N MET A 68 -4.65 8.94 11.11
CA MET A 68 -4.50 10.32 10.65
C MET A 68 -5.28 11.26 11.55
N LEU A 69 -4.67 12.37 12.00
CA LEU A 69 -5.35 13.41 12.75
C LEU A 69 -5.70 14.57 11.83
N VAL A 70 -6.96 14.67 11.46
CA VAL A 70 -7.46 15.70 10.56
C VAL A 70 -8.00 16.87 11.39
N CYS A 71 -7.25 17.97 11.40
CA CYS A 71 -7.58 19.20 12.13
C CYS A 71 -8.05 20.26 11.12
N THR A 72 -9.35 20.57 11.12
CA THR A 72 -9.90 21.61 10.26
C THR A 72 -10.19 22.88 11.06
N ALA A 73 -9.62 24.00 10.65
CA ALA A 73 -10.07 25.28 11.20
C ALA A 73 -11.51 25.57 10.74
N ASP A 74 -12.30 26.23 11.58
CA ASP A 74 -13.67 26.60 11.24
C ASP A 74 -13.98 28.04 11.69
N ARG A 75 -15.08 28.58 11.17
CA ARG A 75 -15.65 29.84 11.65
C ARG A 75 -16.33 29.62 13.01
N PRO A 76 -16.34 30.66 13.88
CA PRO A 76 -17.06 30.57 15.14
C PRO A 76 -18.58 30.44 14.91
N PRO A 77 -19.34 29.92 15.89
CA PRO A 77 -20.77 29.61 15.72
C PRO A 77 -21.61 30.77 15.19
N GLU A 78 -21.29 32.00 15.56
CA GLU A 78 -21.99 33.21 15.12
C GLU A 78 -21.83 33.52 13.61
N LEU A 79 -20.88 32.90 12.94
CA LEU A 79 -20.64 33.03 11.50
C LEU A 79 -21.08 31.80 10.70
N GLN A 80 -21.54 30.75 11.37
CA GLN A 80 -22.00 29.53 10.70
C GLN A 80 -23.46 29.66 10.26
N GLY A 81 -23.82 29.15 9.08
CA GLY A 81 -25.20 29.17 8.57
C GLY A 81 -25.75 30.52 8.13
N VAL A 82 -24.94 31.58 8.15
CA VAL A 82 -25.36 32.96 7.83
C VAL A 82 -24.77 33.52 6.53
N GLY A 83 -24.14 32.66 5.71
CA GLY A 83 -23.53 33.05 4.45
C GLY A 83 -22.18 33.77 4.59
N ALA A 84 -21.48 33.60 5.71
CA ALA A 84 -20.14 34.14 5.89
C ALA A 84 -19.16 33.54 4.86
N ALA A 85 -18.19 34.33 4.41
CA ALA A 85 -17.21 33.90 3.41
C ALA A 85 -16.38 32.71 3.91
N GLN A 86 -16.10 31.75 3.02
CA GLN A 86 -15.27 30.56 3.27
C GLN A 86 -15.81 29.74 4.48
N THR A 87 -17.13 29.60 4.53
CA THR A 87 -17.84 28.89 5.61
C THR A 87 -18.76 27.84 5.00
N ILE A 88 -18.64 26.62 5.43
CA ILE A 88 -19.50 25.49 5.07
C ILE A 88 -19.89 24.75 6.37
N ASP A 89 -20.83 23.83 6.30
CA ASP A 89 -21.08 22.90 7.38
C ASP A 89 -19.96 21.85 7.43
N GLN A 90 -19.09 21.94 8.44
CA GLN A 90 -17.98 21.01 8.67
C GLN A 90 -18.32 19.94 9.71
N GLN A 91 -19.55 19.95 10.25
CA GLN A 91 -19.99 18.96 11.22
C GLN A 91 -19.99 17.57 10.60
N ASN A 92 -19.18 16.68 11.18
CA ASN A 92 -19.04 15.30 10.72
C ASN A 92 -18.77 15.18 9.19
N LEU A 93 -17.97 16.10 8.64
CA LEU A 93 -17.71 16.25 7.19
C LEU A 93 -17.27 14.93 6.51
N TYR A 94 -16.49 14.09 7.20
CA TYR A 94 -16.00 12.82 6.64
C TYR A 94 -16.89 11.62 6.97
N GLY A 95 -17.98 11.82 7.70
CA GLY A 95 -18.98 10.79 8.01
C GLY A 95 -18.38 9.51 8.60
N ALA A 96 -18.76 8.37 8.06
CA ALA A 96 -18.28 7.05 8.50
C ALA A 96 -16.80 6.78 8.19
N SER A 97 -16.13 7.65 7.43
CA SER A 97 -14.70 7.49 7.14
C SER A 97 -13.79 7.97 8.28
N ALA A 98 -14.34 8.68 9.28
CA ALA A 98 -13.61 9.05 10.48
C ALA A 98 -14.01 8.15 11.67
N ARG A 99 -13.01 7.68 12.43
CA ARG A 99 -13.22 6.86 13.65
C ARG A 99 -13.87 7.64 14.78
N LEU A 100 -13.62 8.95 14.81
CA LEU A 100 -14.16 9.88 15.77
C LEU A 100 -14.26 11.25 15.11
N PHE A 101 -15.37 11.94 15.36
CA PHE A 101 -15.53 13.36 15.07
C PHE A 101 -15.68 14.12 16.38
N VAL A 102 -14.95 15.23 16.53
CA VAL A 102 -15.09 16.15 17.65
C VAL A 102 -15.12 17.58 17.15
N ASP A 103 -16.18 18.31 17.47
CA ASP A 103 -16.16 19.77 17.44
C ASP A 103 -15.64 20.27 18.78
N ALA A 104 -14.45 20.85 18.76
CA ALA A 104 -13.80 21.31 19.98
C ALA A 104 -14.44 22.57 20.58
N GLY A 105 -15.29 23.25 19.82
CA GLY A 105 -15.81 24.59 20.15
C GLY A 105 -14.72 25.66 20.14
N VAL A 106 -15.13 26.91 20.28
CA VAL A 106 -14.19 28.04 20.37
C VAL A 106 -13.35 27.92 21.63
N ALA A 107 -12.03 28.10 21.50
CA ALA A 107 -11.11 28.06 22.62
C ALA A 107 -11.41 29.16 23.64
N ASP A 108 -11.44 28.81 24.92
CA ASP A 108 -11.58 29.74 26.05
C ASP A 108 -10.69 29.27 27.22
N ASP A 109 -10.48 30.17 28.19
CA ASP A 109 -9.67 29.88 29.38
C ASP A 109 -10.30 28.83 30.31
N ILE A 110 -11.63 28.72 30.29
CA ILE A 110 -12.39 27.80 31.18
C ILE A 110 -12.10 26.35 30.79
N ARG A 111 -11.90 26.09 29.50
CA ARG A 111 -11.66 24.75 28.96
C ARG A 111 -10.18 24.42 28.76
N ARG A 112 -9.29 25.30 29.17
CA ARG A 112 -7.83 25.17 28.97
C ARG A 112 -7.28 23.80 29.43
N ASP A 113 -7.72 23.31 30.56
CA ASP A 113 -7.28 22.04 31.14
C ASP A 113 -7.82 20.81 30.41
N ASN A 114 -8.89 20.97 29.62
CA ASN A 114 -9.49 19.87 28.84
C ASN A 114 -8.78 19.60 27.52
N TRP A 115 -8.00 20.54 26.98
CA TRP A 115 -7.36 20.39 25.67
C TRP A 115 -6.40 19.19 25.58
N ARG A 116 -5.66 18.94 26.65
CA ARG A 116 -4.74 17.77 26.69
C ARG A 116 -5.51 16.45 26.73
N LYS A 117 -6.60 16.39 27.49
CA LYS A 117 -7.47 15.22 27.56
C LYS A 117 -8.11 14.94 26.19
N LEU A 118 -8.60 15.98 25.53
CA LEU A 118 -9.13 15.88 24.17
C LEU A 118 -8.07 15.37 23.19
N ALA A 119 -6.86 15.92 23.22
CA ALA A 119 -5.77 15.47 22.36
C ALA A 119 -5.42 13.99 22.60
N GLN A 120 -5.41 13.52 23.84
CA GLN A 120 -5.19 12.11 24.18
C GLN A 120 -6.33 11.21 23.68
N GLU A 121 -7.57 11.65 23.81
CA GLU A 121 -8.75 10.92 23.31
C GLU A 121 -8.72 10.75 21.80
N VAL A 122 -8.46 11.86 21.08
CA VAL A 122 -8.37 11.90 19.61
C VAL A 122 -7.22 11.01 19.11
N LEU A 123 -6.04 11.12 19.74
CA LEU A 123 -4.89 10.28 19.42
C LEU A 123 -5.19 8.79 19.67
N SER A 124 -5.76 8.48 20.84
CA SER A 124 -6.12 7.11 21.19
C SER A 124 -7.13 6.51 20.21
N ALA A 125 -8.12 7.32 19.75
CA ALA A 125 -9.10 6.88 18.76
C ALA A 125 -8.46 6.58 17.40
N ALA A 126 -7.41 7.34 16.99
CA ALA A 126 -6.73 7.15 15.73
C ALA A 126 -5.88 5.88 15.68
N ILE A 127 -5.26 5.48 16.81
CA ILE A 127 -4.24 4.41 16.87
C ILE A 127 -4.71 3.09 17.50
N ARG A 128 -5.98 2.94 17.83
CA ARG A 128 -6.54 1.69 18.40
C ARG A 128 -6.46 0.53 17.40
N THR A 129 -6.88 -0.67 17.83
CA THR A 129 -6.94 -1.90 17.03
C THR A 129 -7.54 -1.72 15.63
N ASP A 130 -8.56 -0.85 15.52
CA ASP A 130 -9.13 -0.44 14.23
C ASP A 130 -8.63 0.97 13.90
N ALA A 131 -7.32 1.12 13.73
CA ALA A 131 -6.68 2.40 13.42
C ALA A 131 -7.33 3.10 12.22
N GLY A 132 -7.27 4.42 12.19
CA GLY A 132 -7.84 5.18 11.09
C GLY A 132 -7.88 6.68 11.34
N PRO A 133 -8.45 7.45 10.41
CA PRO A 133 -8.53 8.90 10.55
C PRO A 133 -9.51 9.34 11.62
N VAL A 134 -9.18 10.45 12.26
CA VAL A 134 -10.01 11.15 13.25
C VAL A 134 -10.15 12.60 12.85
N HIS A 135 -11.34 13.17 12.97
CA HIS A 135 -11.63 14.55 12.61
C HIS A 135 -11.83 15.43 13.85
N LEU A 136 -11.00 16.47 13.96
CA LEU A 136 -11.08 17.50 14.98
C LEU A 136 -11.40 18.84 14.32
N ASN A 137 -12.64 19.33 14.47
CA ASN A 137 -13.08 20.65 13.99
C ASN A 137 -12.77 21.71 15.02
N LEU A 138 -12.15 22.80 14.61
CA LEU A 138 -11.55 23.81 15.48
C LEU A 138 -12.07 25.21 15.11
N PRO A 139 -13.18 25.66 15.67
CA PRO A 139 -13.68 27.02 15.48
C PRO A 139 -12.77 28.06 16.14
N PHE A 140 -12.43 29.12 15.38
CA PHE A 140 -11.62 30.24 15.86
C PHE A 140 -12.34 31.59 15.73
N ARG A 141 -12.18 32.46 16.75
CA ARG A 141 -12.56 33.87 16.68
C ARG A 141 -11.35 34.74 16.39
N GLU A 142 -11.57 35.86 15.74
CA GLU A 142 -10.56 36.91 15.62
C GLU A 142 -10.26 37.57 16.97
N PRO A 143 -8.99 37.98 17.20
CA PRO A 143 -7.87 37.99 16.27
C PRO A 143 -7.24 36.59 16.13
N LEU A 144 -6.98 36.13 14.88
CA LEU A 144 -6.38 34.82 14.60
C LEU A 144 -4.88 34.78 14.91
N VAL A 145 -4.25 35.95 14.93
CA VAL A 145 -2.83 36.11 15.29
C VAL A 145 -2.77 36.93 16.56
N GLY A 146 -2.39 36.28 17.64
CA GLY A 146 -2.21 36.93 18.97
C GLY A 146 -0.76 36.82 19.45
N VAL A 147 -0.49 37.31 20.64
CA VAL A 147 0.79 37.10 21.33
C VAL A 147 0.89 35.60 21.65
N VAL A 148 1.92 34.94 21.14
CA VAL A 148 2.19 33.54 21.46
C VAL A 148 2.75 33.48 22.88
N GLU A 149 1.94 32.98 23.82
CA GLU A 149 2.42 32.66 25.17
C GLU A 149 3.40 31.47 25.13
N ALA A 150 4.17 31.30 26.20
CA ALA A 150 5.05 30.13 26.34
C ALA A 150 4.23 28.83 26.22
N LEU A 151 4.61 27.97 25.31
CA LEU A 151 3.94 26.69 25.14
C LEU A 151 4.13 25.82 26.40
N PRO A 152 3.10 25.09 26.84
CA PRO A 152 3.20 24.25 28.02
C PRO A 152 4.25 23.15 27.79
N ALA A 153 4.91 22.70 28.86
CA ALA A 153 5.91 21.63 28.80
C ALA A 153 5.35 20.35 28.14
N VAL A 154 6.20 19.67 27.37
CA VAL A 154 5.88 18.35 26.84
C VAL A 154 5.72 17.36 27.98
N ILE A 155 4.63 16.63 27.99
CA ILE A 155 4.39 15.54 28.94
C ILE A 155 4.46 14.24 28.13
N ALA A 156 5.20 13.25 28.64
CA ALA A 156 5.20 11.92 28.04
C ALA A 156 3.76 11.41 27.93
N SER A 157 3.38 10.99 26.73
CA SER A 157 2.03 10.44 26.49
C SER A 157 1.83 9.17 27.31
N GLN A 158 0.77 9.13 28.10
CA GLN A 158 0.27 7.93 28.77
C GLN A 158 -0.77 7.20 27.90
N VAL A 159 -0.73 7.40 26.59
CA VAL A 159 -1.55 6.58 25.70
C VAL A 159 -1.00 5.16 25.83
N GLY A 160 -1.69 4.34 26.60
CA GLY A 160 -1.36 2.93 26.79
C GLY A 160 -1.22 2.24 25.44
N ASN A 161 -0.42 1.19 25.38
CA ASN A 161 -0.27 0.42 24.16
C ASN A 161 -1.64 -0.15 23.76
N ALA A 162 -2.36 0.58 22.89
CA ALA A 162 -3.66 0.15 22.36
C ALA A 162 -3.59 -1.20 21.62
N PHE A 163 -2.38 -1.71 21.41
CA PHE A 163 -2.08 -3.00 20.80
C PHE A 163 -1.94 -4.16 21.78
N ASP A 164 -1.97 -3.92 23.11
CA ASP A 164 -1.83 -4.99 24.10
C ASP A 164 -3.02 -5.96 24.12
N ASP A 165 -4.20 -5.51 23.66
CA ASP A 165 -5.40 -6.35 23.59
C ASP A 165 -5.32 -7.47 22.51
N LEU A 166 -4.35 -7.41 21.59
CA LEU A 166 -4.15 -8.41 20.52
C LEU A 166 -3.15 -9.54 20.92
N GLN A 167 -2.67 -9.54 22.15
CA GLN A 167 -1.58 -10.45 22.57
C GLN A 167 -2.05 -11.86 22.94
N THR A 168 -3.32 -12.06 23.26
CA THR A 168 -3.81 -13.35 23.73
C THR A 168 -4.78 -13.98 22.73
N ILE A 169 -4.32 -15.05 22.10
CA ILE A 169 -5.18 -15.93 21.30
C ILE A 169 -5.76 -16.98 22.26
N SER A 170 -7.08 -17.22 22.20
CA SER A 170 -7.69 -18.22 23.07
C SER A 170 -7.16 -19.62 22.75
N GLN A 171 -7.04 -20.46 23.78
CA GLN A 171 -6.57 -21.85 23.65
C GLN A 171 -7.42 -22.64 22.65
N ASP A 172 -8.72 -22.42 22.64
CA ASP A 172 -9.67 -23.04 21.73
C ASP A 172 -9.42 -22.69 20.25
N ILE A 173 -9.08 -21.42 19.94
CA ILE A 173 -8.65 -21.03 18.60
C ILE A 173 -7.35 -21.73 18.20
N LEU A 174 -6.37 -21.76 19.10
CA LEU A 174 -5.08 -22.42 18.84
C LEU A 174 -5.22 -23.91 18.58
N GLU A 175 -6.08 -24.60 19.34
CA GLU A 175 -6.36 -26.04 19.14
C GLU A 175 -6.99 -26.27 17.75
N ARG A 176 -7.97 -25.45 17.33
CA ARG A 176 -8.56 -25.56 15.99
C ARG A 176 -7.53 -25.30 14.90
N LEU A 177 -6.74 -24.23 15.02
CA LEU A 177 -5.70 -23.91 14.03
C LEU A 177 -4.65 -25.02 13.96
N SER A 178 -4.22 -25.56 15.10
CA SER A 178 -3.25 -26.66 15.16
C SER A 178 -3.80 -27.93 14.51
N ALA A 179 -5.07 -28.28 14.76
CA ALA A 179 -5.74 -29.42 14.12
C ALA A 179 -5.80 -29.26 12.59
N MET A 180 -6.06 -28.05 12.08
CA MET A 180 -6.05 -27.79 10.64
C MET A 180 -4.64 -27.92 10.02
N CYS A 181 -3.60 -27.61 10.79
CA CYS A 181 -2.21 -27.73 10.35
C CYS A 181 -1.72 -29.16 10.16
N VAL A 182 -2.48 -30.20 10.51
CA VAL A 182 -2.12 -31.61 10.27
C VAL A 182 -2.11 -31.97 8.79
N GLY A 183 -2.96 -31.34 7.97
CA GLY A 183 -3.09 -31.62 6.54
C GLY A 183 -1.78 -31.40 5.74
N GLU A 184 -1.56 -32.20 4.70
CA GLU A 184 -0.38 -32.09 3.84
C GLU A 184 -0.54 -30.99 2.76
N LYS A 185 -1.76 -30.82 2.21
CA LYS A 185 -2.05 -29.88 1.12
C LYS A 185 -2.52 -28.53 1.65
N GLY A 186 -1.66 -27.88 2.43
CA GLY A 186 -1.92 -26.53 2.90
C GLY A 186 -1.17 -25.47 2.11
N VAL A 187 -1.66 -24.24 2.18
CA VAL A 187 -1.02 -23.04 1.60
C VAL A 187 -1.08 -21.92 2.63
N ILE A 188 0.03 -21.22 2.80
CA ILE A 188 0.05 -19.93 3.48
C ILE A 188 -0.09 -18.83 2.41
N VAL A 189 -1.09 -17.97 2.57
CA VAL A 189 -1.23 -16.75 1.75
C VAL A 189 -0.74 -15.58 2.59
N ALA A 190 0.34 -14.95 2.15
CA ALA A 190 0.94 -13.82 2.82
C ALA A 190 0.57 -12.53 2.09
N GLY A 191 -0.27 -11.69 2.71
CA GLY A 191 -0.70 -10.39 2.20
C GLY A 191 -0.04 -9.21 2.93
N ASN A 192 -0.53 -8.00 2.67
CA ASN A 192 -0.10 -6.82 3.40
C ASN A 192 -0.53 -6.86 4.88
N GLY A 193 0.22 -6.22 5.77
CA GLY A 193 -0.11 -6.11 7.20
C GLY A 193 0.43 -7.26 8.07
N ILE A 194 1.51 -7.90 7.65
CA ILE A 194 2.25 -8.88 8.45
C ILE A 194 3.31 -8.14 9.26
N ASP A 195 3.23 -8.24 10.59
CA ASP A 195 4.15 -7.59 11.54
C ASP A 195 5.54 -8.24 11.56
N ASN A 196 5.63 -9.56 11.36
CA ASN A 196 6.89 -10.30 11.31
C ASN A 196 6.88 -11.37 10.20
N PRO A 197 7.33 -11.04 8.98
CA PRO A 197 7.37 -11.97 7.85
C PRO A 197 8.24 -13.22 8.10
N GLN A 198 9.32 -13.09 8.86
CA GLN A 198 10.21 -14.20 9.16
C GLN A 198 9.48 -15.33 9.89
N MET A 199 8.66 -15.01 10.89
CA MET A 199 7.91 -16.01 11.65
C MET A 199 6.89 -16.75 10.78
N VAL A 200 6.31 -16.08 9.79
CA VAL A 200 5.42 -16.70 8.81
C VAL A 200 6.18 -17.71 7.94
N LEU A 201 7.40 -17.35 7.49
CA LEU A 201 8.26 -18.24 6.71
C LEU A 201 8.72 -19.45 7.54
N GLU A 202 9.10 -19.25 8.79
CA GLU A 202 9.46 -20.34 9.71
C GLU A 202 8.30 -21.31 9.95
N LEU A 203 7.08 -20.82 10.14
CA LEU A 203 5.88 -21.64 10.24
C LEU A 203 5.62 -22.42 8.94
N ALA A 204 5.75 -21.78 7.79
CA ALA A 204 5.59 -22.41 6.48
C ALA A 204 6.58 -23.56 6.28
N HIS A 205 7.85 -23.35 6.64
CA HIS A 205 8.88 -24.38 6.61
C HIS A 205 8.53 -25.54 7.55
N ARG A 206 8.08 -25.26 8.76
CA ARG A 206 7.67 -26.29 9.72
C ARG A 206 6.49 -27.12 9.22
N LEU A 207 5.51 -26.49 8.59
CA LEU A 207 4.32 -27.14 8.02
C LEU A 207 4.59 -27.82 6.69
N GLN A 208 5.70 -27.52 6.01
CA GLN A 208 5.97 -27.89 4.62
C GLN A 208 4.85 -27.42 3.67
N TRP A 209 4.40 -26.20 3.88
CA TRP A 209 3.40 -25.53 3.06
C TRP A 209 4.05 -24.41 2.24
N PRO A 210 3.70 -24.25 0.95
CA PRO A 210 4.19 -23.13 0.17
C PRO A 210 3.57 -21.82 0.67
N VAL A 211 4.34 -20.72 0.56
CA VAL A 211 3.89 -19.34 0.85
C VAL A 211 3.61 -18.63 -0.44
N PHE A 212 2.36 -18.29 -0.70
CA PHE A 212 1.97 -17.41 -1.80
C PHE A 212 2.13 -15.97 -1.31
N ALA A 213 3.24 -15.36 -1.69
CA ALA A 213 3.68 -14.09 -1.15
C ALA A 213 3.25 -12.94 -2.07
N ASP A 214 2.24 -12.14 -1.65
CA ASP A 214 1.95 -10.84 -2.27
C ASP A 214 3.20 -9.95 -2.18
N SER A 215 3.40 -9.09 -3.17
CA SER A 215 4.57 -8.20 -3.22
C SER A 215 4.70 -7.29 -2.00
N ARG A 216 3.58 -6.98 -1.33
CA ARG A 216 3.53 -6.11 -0.13
C ARG A 216 3.68 -6.86 1.19
N SER A 217 3.76 -8.20 1.16
CA SER A 217 3.72 -9.05 2.37
C SER A 217 5.00 -9.00 3.22
N GLY A 218 6.13 -8.59 2.64
CA GLY A 218 7.46 -8.77 3.24
C GLY A 218 7.98 -10.20 3.18
N CYS A 219 7.15 -11.18 2.77
CA CYS A 219 7.54 -12.60 2.65
C CYS A 219 8.17 -12.95 1.28
N ARG A 220 8.21 -12.01 0.35
CA ARG A 220 8.81 -12.22 -0.99
C ARG A 220 10.33 -12.02 -0.92
N VAL A 221 11.00 -13.04 -0.42
CA VAL A 221 12.44 -13.04 -0.14
C VAL A 221 13.18 -14.10 -0.96
N ASP A 222 14.49 -13.91 -1.14
CA ASP A 222 15.36 -14.87 -1.80
C ASP A 222 15.47 -16.19 -1.01
N ILE A 223 15.84 -17.29 -1.68
CA ILE A 223 15.93 -18.62 -1.09
C ILE A 223 16.82 -18.63 0.18
N GLY A 224 17.91 -17.87 0.21
CA GLY A 224 18.82 -17.77 1.35
C GLY A 224 18.18 -17.13 2.59
N ASP A 225 17.21 -16.24 2.39
CA ASP A 225 16.50 -15.52 3.45
C ASP A 225 15.10 -16.12 3.73
N ALA A 226 14.72 -17.22 3.04
CA ALA A 226 13.41 -17.84 3.15
C ALA A 226 13.28 -18.82 4.35
N HIS A 227 14.29 -18.93 5.21
CA HIS A 227 14.31 -19.83 6.38
C HIS A 227 13.89 -21.27 6.04
N GLY A 228 14.18 -21.76 4.84
CA GLY A 228 13.81 -23.08 4.34
C GLY A 228 12.38 -23.17 3.78
N ALA A 229 11.60 -22.10 3.80
CA ALA A 229 10.25 -22.07 3.21
C ALA A 229 10.30 -22.05 1.67
N THR A 230 9.26 -22.62 1.05
CA THR A 230 8.99 -22.47 -0.37
C THR A 230 8.18 -21.20 -0.60
N VAL A 231 8.80 -20.14 -1.11
CA VAL A 231 8.13 -18.89 -1.46
C VAL A 231 7.70 -18.94 -2.93
N VAL A 232 6.40 -18.83 -3.17
CA VAL A 232 5.79 -18.74 -4.51
C VAL A 232 5.47 -17.29 -4.79
N SER A 233 6.37 -16.60 -5.50
CA SER A 233 6.25 -15.17 -5.82
C SER A 233 5.50 -14.90 -7.11
N ASN A 234 5.40 -15.88 -8.01
CA ASN A 234 4.74 -15.75 -9.31
C ASN A 234 3.46 -16.60 -9.39
N ALA A 235 2.72 -16.72 -8.27
CA ALA A 235 1.52 -17.54 -8.17
C ALA A 235 0.45 -17.20 -9.23
N ASP A 236 0.29 -15.91 -9.57
CA ASP A 236 -0.62 -15.49 -10.64
C ASP A 236 -0.30 -16.18 -11.96
N ILE A 237 0.95 -16.13 -12.39
CA ILE A 237 1.37 -16.73 -13.69
C ILE A 237 1.18 -18.25 -13.67
N LEU A 238 1.60 -18.91 -12.58
CA LEU A 238 1.50 -20.37 -12.43
C LEU A 238 0.06 -20.87 -12.50
N LEU A 239 -0.86 -20.14 -11.88
CA LEU A 239 -2.28 -20.51 -11.79
C LEU A 239 -3.13 -20.09 -13.01
N ARG A 240 -2.55 -19.38 -13.98
CA ARG A 240 -3.22 -19.11 -15.28
C ARG A 240 -3.36 -20.35 -16.13
N ASP A 241 -2.46 -21.34 -15.97
CA ASP A 241 -2.67 -22.64 -16.60
C ASP A 241 -3.74 -23.42 -15.83
N SER A 242 -4.88 -23.64 -16.48
CA SER A 242 -6.05 -24.29 -15.87
C SER A 242 -5.75 -25.73 -15.40
N GLY A 243 -4.84 -26.42 -16.06
CA GLY A 243 -4.38 -27.76 -15.68
C GLY A 243 -3.66 -27.72 -14.33
N THR A 244 -2.72 -26.80 -14.18
CA THR A 244 -2.00 -26.55 -12.91
C THR A 244 -2.98 -26.14 -11.81
N ALA A 245 -3.84 -25.19 -12.07
CA ALA A 245 -4.82 -24.70 -11.08
C ALA A 245 -5.74 -25.83 -10.56
N ALA A 246 -6.22 -26.70 -11.44
CA ALA A 246 -7.09 -27.82 -11.05
C ALA A 246 -6.34 -28.95 -10.31
N ALA A 247 -5.12 -29.28 -10.76
CA ALA A 247 -4.34 -30.37 -10.16
C ALA A 247 -3.80 -30.04 -8.77
N TRP A 248 -3.52 -28.77 -8.49
CA TRP A 248 -2.84 -28.30 -7.28
C TRP A 248 -3.75 -27.48 -6.35
N SER A 249 -4.99 -27.91 -6.15
CA SER A 249 -5.92 -27.27 -5.21
C SER A 249 -5.57 -27.59 -3.75
N PRO A 250 -5.52 -26.60 -2.84
CA PRO A 250 -5.25 -26.80 -1.43
C PRO A 250 -6.49 -27.35 -0.68
N GLN A 251 -6.25 -27.99 0.43
CA GLN A 251 -7.29 -28.39 1.39
C GLN A 251 -7.47 -27.36 2.50
N VAL A 252 -6.39 -26.68 2.87
CA VAL A 252 -6.34 -25.69 3.93
C VAL A 252 -5.60 -24.46 3.45
N VAL A 253 -6.13 -23.29 3.78
CA VAL A 253 -5.47 -22.00 3.55
C VAL A 253 -5.40 -21.23 4.85
N LEU A 254 -4.22 -20.79 5.20
CA LEU A 254 -3.98 -19.87 6.29
C LEU A 254 -3.48 -18.54 5.70
N ARG A 255 -4.34 -17.52 5.70
CA ARG A 255 -3.99 -16.19 5.22
C ARG A 255 -3.54 -15.31 6.37
N PHE A 256 -2.37 -14.69 6.23
CA PHE A 256 -1.90 -13.61 7.08
C PHE A 256 -2.02 -12.27 6.35
N GLY A 257 -2.67 -11.30 6.98
CA GLY A 257 -2.90 -9.97 6.41
C GLY A 257 -4.03 -9.90 5.37
N GLU A 258 -3.90 -8.95 4.45
CA GLU A 258 -4.88 -8.69 3.39
C GLU A 258 -4.95 -9.81 2.34
N PRO A 259 -6.05 -9.90 1.56
CA PRO A 259 -6.08 -10.74 0.37
C PRO A 259 -5.00 -10.32 -0.65
N PRO A 260 -4.47 -11.26 -1.46
CA PRO A 260 -3.48 -10.93 -2.48
C PRO A 260 -4.09 -10.06 -3.60
N VAL A 261 -3.23 -9.25 -4.23
CA VAL A 261 -3.61 -8.40 -5.38
C VAL A 261 -4.11 -9.22 -6.57
N SER A 262 -3.59 -10.43 -6.74
CA SER A 262 -3.90 -11.28 -7.89
C SER A 262 -5.35 -11.78 -7.89
N LYS A 263 -6.10 -11.39 -8.94
CA LYS A 263 -7.44 -11.92 -9.17
C LYS A 263 -7.42 -13.42 -9.49
N VAL A 264 -6.37 -13.90 -10.15
CA VAL A 264 -6.22 -15.32 -10.51
C VAL A 264 -6.07 -16.17 -9.25
N VAL A 265 -5.20 -15.75 -8.32
CA VAL A 265 -5.02 -16.42 -7.03
C VAL A 265 -6.33 -16.41 -6.23
N ASN A 266 -7.01 -15.27 -6.12
CA ASN A 266 -8.29 -15.18 -5.40
C ASN A 266 -9.36 -16.08 -6.02
N THR A 267 -9.46 -16.14 -7.35
CA THR A 267 -10.39 -17.04 -8.05
C THR A 267 -10.07 -18.51 -7.76
N TRP A 268 -8.79 -18.89 -7.83
CA TRP A 268 -8.34 -20.24 -7.50
C TRP A 268 -8.66 -20.64 -6.05
N LEU A 269 -8.43 -19.76 -5.09
CA LEU A 269 -8.78 -19.99 -3.68
C LEU A 269 -10.28 -20.21 -3.50
N ARG A 270 -11.10 -19.41 -4.14
CA ARG A 270 -12.58 -19.56 -4.10
C ARG A 270 -13.03 -20.89 -4.71
N GLU A 271 -12.45 -21.29 -5.84
CA GLU A 271 -12.83 -22.52 -6.55
C GLU A 271 -12.32 -23.79 -5.86
N SER A 272 -11.25 -23.70 -5.10
CA SER A 272 -10.65 -24.81 -4.36
C SER A 272 -11.55 -25.37 -3.24
N LYS A 273 -12.54 -24.60 -2.78
CA LYS A 273 -13.46 -25.02 -1.68
C LYS A 273 -12.73 -25.53 -0.43
N CYS A 274 -11.58 -24.96 -0.14
CA CYS A 274 -10.71 -25.30 0.98
C CYS A 274 -11.23 -24.73 2.31
N THR A 275 -10.73 -25.23 3.43
CA THR A 275 -10.89 -24.56 4.73
C THR A 275 -9.99 -23.33 4.76
N TYR A 276 -10.58 -22.14 4.79
CA TYR A 276 -9.86 -20.89 4.65
C TYR A 276 -9.99 -20.03 5.91
N VAL A 277 -8.86 -19.85 6.62
CA VAL A 277 -8.77 -19.01 7.82
C VAL A 277 -7.98 -17.76 7.50
N ALA A 278 -8.45 -16.60 8.00
CA ALA A 278 -7.77 -15.33 7.90
C ALA A 278 -7.26 -14.87 9.29
N VAL A 279 -6.03 -14.38 9.33
CA VAL A 279 -5.40 -13.77 10.49
C VAL A 279 -5.05 -12.32 10.12
N SER A 280 -5.53 -11.34 10.88
CA SER A 280 -5.18 -9.94 10.67
C SER A 280 -5.27 -9.14 11.98
N GLU A 281 -4.59 -8.00 12.04
CA GLU A 281 -4.61 -7.13 13.23
C GLU A 281 -5.89 -6.28 13.31
N THR A 282 -6.69 -6.20 12.25
CA THR A 282 -7.92 -5.42 12.21
C THR A 282 -9.14 -6.30 12.42
N ARG A 283 -10.19 -5.76 13.05
CA ARG A 283 -11.48 -6.45 13.19
C ARG A 283 -12.28 -6.47 11.88
N GLN A 284 -11.93 -5.59 10.96
CA GLN A 284 -12.56 -5.56 9.64
C GLN A 284 -12.03 -6.69 8.78
N LEU A 285 -12.84 -7.72 8.54
CA LEU A 285 -12.51 -8.80 7.62
C LEU A 285 -12.64 -8.34 6.17
N ILE A 286 -11.57 -8.49 5.39
CA ILE A 286 -11.61 -8.31 3.94
C ILE A 286 -11.82 -9.69 3.30
N ASP A 287 -13.03 -9.98 2.86
CA ASP A 287 -13.44 -11.26 2.25
C ASP A 287 -14.55 -11.03 1.22
N PRO A 288 -14.24 -10.47 0.04
CA PRO A 288 -15.24 -10.20 -1.00
C PRO A 288 -15.88 -11.48 -1.58
N ASP A 289 -15.17 -12.60 -1.53
CA ASP A 289 -15.63 -13.89 -2.05
C ASP A 289 -16.41 -14.71 -1.00
N LYS A 290 -16.48 -14.26 0.26
CA LYS A 290 -17.17 -14.92 1.39
C LYS A 290 -16.76 -16.38 1.59
N ILE A 291 -15.45 -16.62 1.54
CA ILE A 291 -14.85 -17.96 1.67
C ILE A 291 -14.12 -18.19 2.99
N VAL A 292 -13.92 -17.13 3.78
CA VAL A 292 -13.28 -17.24 5.10
C VAL A 292 -14.24 -17.86 6.09
N VAL A 293 -13.85 -19.01 6.65
CA VAL A 293 -14.65 -19.73 7.65
C VAL A 293 -14.36 -19.27 9.08
N GLU A 294 -13.17 -18.73 9.32
CA GLU A 294 -12.76 -18.18 10.63
C GLU A 294 -11.85 -16.97 10.43
N HIS A 295 -12.11 -15.90 11.17
CA HIS A 295 -11.27 -14.70 11.22
C HIS A 295 -10.65 -14.56 12.62
N VAL A 296 -9.34 -14.66 12.71
CA VAL A 296 -8.57 -14.51 13.93
C VAL A 296 -7.98 -13.09 13.97
N VAL A 297 -8.44 -12.28 14.93
CA VAL A 297 -7.92 -10.92 15.11
C VAL A 297 -6.71 -10.98 16.04
N ALA A 298 -5.52 -11.04 15.45
CA ALA A 298 -4.25 -11.16 16.15
C ALA A 298 -3.09 -10.72 15.25
N LYS A 299 -1.92 -10.46 15.86
CA LYS A 299 -0.67 -10.32 15.13
C LYS A 299 -0.25 -11.65 14.51
N ALA A 300 0.27 -11.59 13.29
CA ALA A 300 0.80 -12.77 12.61
C ALA A 300 1.91 -13.45 13.43
N SER A 301 2.80 -12.66 14.04
CA SER A 301 3.87 -13.14 14.91
C SER A 301 3.34 -14.00 16.07
N HIS A 302 2.30 -13.56 16.78
CA HIS A 302 1.75 -14.29 17.93
C HIS A 302 1.10 -15.61 17.52
N VAL A 303 0.36 -15.63 16.38
CA VAL A 303 -0.21 -16.86 15.83
C VAL A 303 0.89 -17.83 15.43
N CYS A 304 1.92 -17.34 14.71
CA CYS A 304 3.04 -18.17 14.27
C CYS A 304 3.85 -18.73 15.43
N GLU A 305 4.15 -17.93 16.45
CA GLU A 305 4.85 -18.37 17.66
C GLU A 305 4.08 -19.50 18.37
N SER A 306 2.79 -19.29 18.60
CA SER A 306 1.93 -20.26 19.27
C SER A 306 1.80 -21.57 18.47
N LEU A 307 1.60 -21.47 17.15
CA LEU A 307 1.52 -22.66 16.28
C LEU A 307 2.87 -23.38 16.20
N ASN A 308 3.99 -22.67 16.12
CA ASN A 308 5.32 -23.27 16.11
C ASN A 308 5.62 -24.06 17.38
N ALA A 309 5.03 -23.71 18.52
CA ALA A 309 5.14 -24.47 19.76
C ALA A 309 4.30 -25.75 19.77
N LEU A 310 3.19 -25.78 19.02
CA LEU A 310 2.23 -26.89 19.01
C LEU A 310 2.45 -27.88 17.87
N VAL A 311 2.88 -27.41 16.69
CA VAL A 311 3.04 -28.28 15.52
C VAL A 311 4.46 -28.82 15.41
N GLN A 312 4.57 -30.11 15.03
CA GLN A 312 5.86 -30.72 14.76
C GLN A 312 6.38 -30.39 13.37
N GLN A 313 7.71 -30.36 13.22
CA GLN A 313 8.35 -30.26 11.92
C GLN A 313 7.97 -31.44 11.03
N LYS A 314 7.40 -31.12 9.84
CA LYS A 314 7.05 -32.14 8.84
C LYS A 314 8.22 -32.44 7.90
N PRO A 315 8.33 -33.67 7.37
CA PRO A 315 9.21 -33.96 6.26
C PRO A 315 8.70 -33.26 4.98
N ALA A 316 9.59 -33.01 4.03
CA ALA A 316 9.22 -32.47 2.74
C ALA A 316 8.24 -33.42 2.01
N THR A 317 7.13 -32.86 1.53
CA THR A 317 6.08 -33.59 0.82
C THR A 317 6.15 -33.34 -0.68
N LEU A 318 5.50 -34.22 -1.47
CA LEU A 318 5.35 -33.99 -2.91
C LEU A 318 4.65 -32.65 -3.18
N TRP A 319 3.74 -32.24 -2.30
CA TRP A 319 3.02 -30.98 -2.40
C TRP A 319 3.99 -29.77 -2.42
N VAL A 320 4.83 -29.61 -1.39
CA VAL A 320 5.75 -28.48 -1.30
C VAL A 320 6.85 -28.53 -2.36
N THR A 321 7.39 -29.73 -2.66
CA THR A 321 8.47 -29.87 -3.65
C THR A 321 8.01 -29.58 -5.07
N SER A 322 6.75 -29.88 -5.40
CA SER A 322 6.17 -29.51 -6.70
C SER A 322 6.01 -28.01 -6.85
N TRP A 323 5.51 -27.30 -5.80
CA TRP A 323 5.47 -25.84 -5.83
C TRP A 323 6.85 -25.22 -5.93
N THR A 324 7.85 -25.79 -5.25
CA THR A 324 9.26 -25.37 -5.39
C THR A 324 9.74 -25.51 -6.82
N LYS A 325 9.45 -26.65 -7.45
CA LYS A 325 9.84 -26.90 -8.84
C LYS A 325 9.14 -25.96 -9.81
N MET A 326 7.82 -25.81 -9.70
CA MET A 326 7.05 -24.90 -10.56
C MET A 326 7.52 -23.43 -10.42
N GLN A 327 7.79 -22.98 -9.20
CA GLN A 327 8.33 -21.62 -8.97
C GLN A 327 9.73 -21.47 -9.60
N ALA A 328 10.60 -22.46 -9.46
CA ALA A 328 11.94 -22.43 -10.08
C ALA A 328 11.87 -22.38 -11.61
N THR A 329 11.00 -23.19 -12.23
CA THR A 329 10.75 -23.18 -13.67
C THR A 329 10.21 -21.84 -14.15
N CYS A 330 9.24 -21.26 -13.44
CA CYS A 330 8.73 -19.92 -13.75
C CYS A 330 9.85 -18.88 -13.67
N SER A 331 10.59 -18.85 -12.58
CA SER A 331 11.68 -17.87 -12.37
C SER A 331 12.78 -17.97 -13.42
N SER A 332 13.21 -19.19 -13.80
CA SER A 332 14.22 -19.40 -14.83
C SER A 332 13.71 -19.03 -16.23
N THR A 333 12.45 -19.31 -16.53
CA THR A 333 11.82 -18.91 -17.80
C THR A 333 11.78 -17.39 -17.93
N LEU A 334 11.30 -16.68 -16.88
CA LEU A 334 11.29 -15.22 -16.87
C LEU A 334 12.69 -14.62 -17.00
N ALA A 335 13.67 -15.17 -16.30
CA ALA A 335 15.05 -14.73 -16.41
C ALA A 335 15.60 -14.92 -17.84
N SER A 336 15.37 -16.10 -18.44
CA SER A 336 15.81 -16.41 -19.80
C SER A 336 15.18 -15.51 -20.86
N MET A 337 13.87 -15.19 -20.72
CA MET A 337 13.17 -14.33 -21.68
C MET A 337 13.77 -12.91 -21.75
N TRP A 338 14.28 -12.41 -20.64
CA TRP A 338 14.72 -11.03 -20.53
C TRP A 338 16.23 -10.84 -20.38
N ASN A 339 17.03 -11.93 -20.36
CA ASN A 339 18.48 -11.86 -20.16
C ASN A 339 19.17 -10.99 -21.23
N ASP A 340 18.74 -11.10 -22.47
CA ASP A 340 19.31 -10.39 -23.61
C ASP A 340 18.40 -9.26 -24.14
N SER A 341 17.31 -8.95 -23.43
CA SER A 341 16.40 -7.89 -23.84
C SER A 341 17.01 -6.53 -23.62
N SER A 342 17.09 -5.73 -24.68
CA SER A 342 17.50 -4.33 -24.60
C SER A 342 16.30 -3.38 -24.48
N GLU A 343 15.14 -3.77 -25.00
CA GLU A 343 13.92 -2.97 -25.01
C GLU A 343 13.14 -3.12 -23.70
N LEU A 344 12.51 -2.03 -23.28
CA LEU A 344 11.70 -1.99 -22.08
C LEU A 344 10.24 -2.28 -22.42
N THR A 345 9.69 -3.38 -21.86
CA THR A 345 8.26 -3.66 -21.79
C THR A 345 7.77 -3.34 -20.37
N GLU A 346 6.45 -3.13 -20.15
CA GLU A 346 5.92 -2.84 -18.81
C GLU A 346 6.26 -3.95 -17.79
N PRO A 347 6.11 -5.27 -18.11
CA PRO A 347 6.60 -6.35 -17.25
C PRO A 347 8.09 -6.27 -16.90
N LEU A 348 8.93 -5.94 -17.88
CA LEU A 348 10.38 -5.84 -17.66
C LEU A 348 10.74 -4.61 -16.83
N VAL A 349 10.06 -3.48 -17.01
CA VAL A 349 10.24 -2.28 -16.16
C VAL A 349 9.96 -2.61 -14.70
N ALA A 350 8.84 -3.27 -14.41
CA ALA A 350 8.49 -3.67 -13.04
C ALA A 350 9.54 -4.58 -12.42
N ARG A 351 10.02 -5.59 -13.16
CA ARG A 351 11.07 -6.50 -12.73
C ARG A 351 12.39 -5.77 -12.48
N MET A 352 12.86 -4.99 -13.45
CA MET A 352 14.13 -4.26 -13.37
C MET A 352 14.15 -3.23 -12.25
N LEU A 353 13.01 -2.57 -12.01
CA LEU A 353 12.89 -1.63 -10.90
C LEU A 353 13.11 -2.35 -9.57
N VAL A 354 12.41 -3.45 -9.31
CA VAL A 354 12.56 -4.22 -8.06
C VAL A 354 13.99 -4.75 -7.90
N GLU A 355 14.61 -5.27 -8.97
CA GLU A 355 15.99 -5.76 -8.94
C GLU A 355 17.02 -4.64 -8.63
N ALA A 356 16.75 -3.41 -9.10
CA ALA A 356 17.62 -2.25 -8.89
C ALA A 356 17.44 -1.61 -7.50
N MET A 357 16.39 -1.95 -6.75
CA MET A 357 16.15 -1.37 -5.43
C MET A 357 17.28 -1.69 -4.45
N PRO A 358 17.81 -0.71 -3.73
CA PRO A 358 18.75 -0.94 -2.63
C PRO A 358 18.06 -1.75 -1.50
N ARG A 359 18.86 -2.44 -0.70
CA ARG A 359 18.37 -2.92 0.60
C ARG A 359 17.99 -1.73 1.47
N ASP A 360 17.02 -1.93 2.35
CA ASP A 360 16.48 -0.91 3.25
C ASP A 360 15.90 0.31 2.52
N SER A 361 15.06 0.04 1.54
CA SER A 361 14.40 1.04 0.70
C SER A 361 12.89 0.82 0.61
N ASN A 362 12.17 1.81 0.06
CA ASN A 362 10.73 1.74 -0.15
C ASN A 362 10.39 1.74 -1.65
N LEU A 363 9.42 0.92 -2.03
CA LEU A 363 8.80 0.91 -3.34
C LEU A 363 7.32 1.22 -3.19
N VAL A 364 6.89 2.36 -3.72
CA VAL A 364 5.47 2.74 -3.78
C VAL A 364 4.92 2.33 -5.13
N LEU A 365 3.76 1.69 -5.14
CA LEU A 365 3.12 1.20 -6.35
C LEU A 365 1.77 1.88 -6.57
N SER A 366 1.59 2.43 -7.77
CA SER A 366 0.27 2.90 -8.19
C SER A 366 -0.69 1.73 -8.42
N SER A 367 -1.95 1.97 -8.16
CA SER A 367 -3.03 1.10 -8.64
C SER A 367 -3.01 0.99 -10.17
N SER A 368 -3.91 0.19 -10.77
CA SER A 368 -3.90 -0.20 -12.18
C SER A 368 -2.82 -1.24 -12.51
N MET A 369 -2.02 -1.07 -13.58
CA MET A 369 -1.01 -2.06 -13.98
C MET A 369 0.23 -2.09 -13.08
N PRO A 370 0.79 -0.99 -12.57
CA PRO A 370 2.05 -1.02 -11.82
C PRO A 370 2.09 -2.01 -10.66
N VAL A 371 1.05 -2.04 -9.81
CA VAL A 371 0.98 -2.99 -8.68
C VAL A 371 0.86 -4.44 -9.16
N ARG A 372 0.20 -4.65 -10.29
CA ARG A 372 0.02 -5.98 -10.90
C ARG A 372 1.30 -6.48 -11.54
N ASP A 373 1.99 -5.63 -12.29
CA ASP A 373 3.23 -6.01 -12.97
C ASP A 373 4.32 -6.36 -11.96
N VAL A 374 4.42 -5.62 -10.86
CA VAL A 374 5.32 -5.99 -9.77
C VAL A 374 4.89 -7.31 -9.13
N GLU A 375 3.60 -7.50 -8.88
CA GLU A 375 3.06 -8.75 -8.32
C GLU A 375 3.34 -9.96 -9.20
N TRP A 376 3.19 -9.82 -10.52
CA TRP A 376 3.29 -10.94 -11.45
C TRP A 376 4.72 -11.26 -11.85
N PHE A 377 5.57 -10.24 -12.07
CA PHE A 377 6.83 -10.40 -12.80
C PHE A 377 8.07 -10.13 -11.97
N SER A 378 7.98 -9.46 -10.82
CA SER A 378 9.17 -9.17 -10.05
C SER A 378 9.78 -10.42 -9.41
N ALA A 379 11.11 -10.43 -9.35
CA ALA A 379 11.85 -11.40 -8.55
C ALA A 379 11.71 -11.08 -7.06
N PRO A 380 11.90 -12.07 -6.16
CA PRO A 380 12.06 -11.81 -4.74
C PRO A 380 13.17 -10.81 -4.48
N ARG A 381 12.96 -9.90 -3.50
CA ARG A 381 13.96 -8.90 -3.12
C ARG A 381 13.87 -8.59 -1.63
N VAL A 382 14.91 -8.96 -0.90
CA VAL A 382 15.01 -8.71 0.55
C VAL A 382 15.31 -7.24 0.83
N GLY A 383 14.68 -6.72 1.88
CA GLY A 383 14.95 -5.36 2.37
C GLY A 383 14.29 -4.26 1.54
N VAL A 384 13.34 -4.61 0.67
CA VAL A 384 12.48 -3.64 -0.02
C VAL A 384 11.09 -3.68 0.60
N ARG A 385 10.66 -2.56 1.16
CA ARG A 385 9.29 -2.42 1.66
C ARG A 385 8.38 -1.92 0.53
N VAL A 386 7.39 -2.72 0.17
CA VAL A 386 6.44 -2.38 -0.89
C VAL A 386 5.17 -1.81 -0.27
N LEU A 387 4.77 -0.62 -0.74
CA LEU A 387 3.63 0.15 -0.26
C LEU A 387 2.71 0.55 -1.43
N ALA A 388 1.44 0.71 -1.18
CA ALA A 388 0.47 1.14 -2.20
C ALA A 388 -0.82 1.65 -1.55
N ASN A 389 -1.55 2.54 -2.23
CA ASN A 389 -2.89 2.96 -1.85
C ASN A 389 -3.87 1.83 -2.22
N ARG A 390 -4.16 0.94 -1.26
CA ARG A 390 -4.97 -0.26 -1.51
C ARG A 390 -6.23 -0.35 -0.64
N GLY A 391 -6.53 0.70 0.12
CA GLY A 391 -7.79 0.79 0.87
C GLY A 391 -9.00 0.79 -0.07
N VAL A 392 -8.98 1.68 -1.08
CA VAL A 392 -10.02 1.78 -2.13
C VAL A 392 -9.46 1.71 -3.54
N ASN A 393 -8.16 1.50 -3.68
CA ASN A 393 -7.47 1.27 -4.97
C ASN A 393 -7.55 2.43 -5.96
N GLY A 394 -7.64 3.68 -5.51
CA GLY A 394 -7.62 4.88 -6.34
C GLY A 394 -6.29 5.06 -7.08
N ILE A 395 -6.31 5.87 -8.14
CA ILE A 395 -5.10 6.33 -8.86
C ILE A 395 -4.73 7.76 -8.47
N ASP A 396 -5.55 8.39 -7.65
CA ASP A 396 -5.38 9.73 -7.11
C ASP A 396 -4.37 9.76 -5.96
N GLY A 397 -3.65 10.86 -5.81
CA GLY A 397 -2.76 11.12 -4.69
C GLY A 397 -1.53 10.21 -4.57
N VAL A 398 -1.21 9.41 -5.58
CA VAL A 398 -0.14 8.40 -5.47
C VAL A 398 1.24 9.04 -5.43
N VAL A 399 1.48 10.12 -6.18
CA VAL A 399 2.73 10.90 -6.12
C VAL A 399 2.91 11.48 -4.72
N SER A 400 1.85 12.11 -4.21
CA SER A 400 1.83 12.72 -2.88
C SER A 400 2.06 11.67 -1.77
N THR A 401 1.46 10.48 -1.88
CA THR A 401 1.73 9.36 -0.98
C THR A 401 3.21 8.97 -1.00
N ALA A 402 3.81 8.84 -2.18
CA ALA A 402 5.23 8.52 -2.30
C ALA A 402 6.14 9.62 -1.70
N VAL A 403 5.76 10.89 -1.84
CA VAL A 403 6.44 12.01 -1.17
C VAL A 403 6.37 11.85 0.35
N GLY A 404 5.19 11.52 0.89
CA GLY A 404 5.01 11.27 2.33
C GLY A 404 5.87 10.10 2.84
N VAL A 405 5.90 8.99 2.10
CA VAL A 405 6.73 7.82 2.42
C VAL A 405 8.23 8.18 2.43
N ALA A 406 8.70 8.89 1.40
CA ALA A 406 10.10 9.31 1.31
C ALA A 406 10.50 10.27 2.44
N THR A 407 9.61 11.20 2.77
CA THR A 407 9.81 12.21 3.82
C THR A 407 9.93 11.56 5.20
N GLU A 408 9.00 10.66 5.56
CA GLU A 408 8.99 10.02 6.88
C GLU A 408 10.13 9.03 7.05
N SER A 409 10.39 8.20 6.04
CA SER A 409 11.41 7.16 6.14
C SER A 409 12.85 7.70 6.06
N GLY A 410 13.07 8.81 5.35
CA GLY A 410 14.41 9.30 5.01
C GLY A 410 15.21 8.34 4.12
N LYS A 411 14.58 7.28 3.58
CA LYS A 411 15.23 6.23 2.80
C LYS A 411 15.04 6.46 1.30
N PHE A 412 15.91 5.84 0.51
CA PHE A 412 15.68 5.72 -0.92
C PHE A 412 14.27 5.20 -1.17
N THR A 413 13.51 5.93 -1.94
CA THR A 413 12.13 5.57 -2.30
C THR A 413 11.98 5.60 -3.82
N ALA A 414 11.36 4.55 -4.38
CA ALA A 414 10.93 4.56 -5.77
C ALA A 414 9.40 4.52 -5.84
N LEU A 415 8.85 5.16 -6.87
CA LEU A 415 7.44 5.08 -7.23
C LEU A 415 7.33 4.52 -8.65
N LEU A 416 6.56 3.45 -8.84
CA LEU A 416 6.14 2.99 -10.15
C LEU A 416 4.69 3.42 -10.40
N ILE A 417 4.48 4.21 -11.46
CA ILE A 417 3.21 4.88 -11.73
C ILE A 417 2.91 4.93 -13.23
N GLY A 418 1.63 4.82 -13.60
CA GLY A 418 1.18 5.09 -14.95
C GLY A 418 1.00 6.59 -15.21
N ASP A 419 0.98 6.95 -16.49
CA ASP A 419 0.80 8.34 -16.97
C ASP A 419 -0.48 9.01 -16.44
N ILE A 420 -1.64 8.34 -16.54
CA ILE A 420 -2.92 8.90 -16.05
C ILE A 420 -2.88 9.15 -14.53
N ALA A 421 -2.29 8.24 -13.76
CA ALA A 421 -2.16 8.42 -12.31
C ALA A 421 -1.22 9.58 -11.95
N LEU A 422 -0.13 9.77 -12.71
CA LEU A 422 0.75 10.94 -12.58
C LEU A 422 -0.01 12.24 -12.91
N LEU A 423 -0.76 12.26 -14.03
CA LEU A 423 -1.56 13.42 -14.42
C LEU A 423 -2.65 13.75 -13.41
N HIS A 424 -3.15 12.76 -12.70
CA HIS A 424 -4.15 12.93 -11.65
C HIS A 424 -3.57 13.59 -10.38
N ASP A 425 -2.27 13.49 -10.14
CA ASP A 425 -1.59 13.99 -8.93
C ASP A 425 -0.32 14.80 -9.25
N THR A 426 -0.35 15.62 -10.29
CA THR A 426 0.79 16.47 -10.67
C THR A 426 1.19 17.46 -9.58
N ASN A 427 0.22 17.93 -8.77
CA ASN A 427 0.49 18.82 -7.64
C ASN A 427 1.35 18.16 -6.54
N GLY A 428 1.40 16.84 -6.49
CA GLY A 428 2.35 16.10 -5.65
C GLY A 428 3.82 16.37 -5.99
N LEU A 429 4.10 16.84 -7.22
CA LEU A 429 5.45 17.25 -7.66
C LEU A 429 5.85 18.64 -7.14
N LEU A 430 4.88 19.47 -6.71
CA LEU A 430 5.16 20.82 -6.23
C LEU A 430 6.11 20.77 -5.02
N ASN A 431 7.15 21.58 -5.10
CA ASN A 431 8.14 21.70 -4.02
C ASN A 431 8.91 20.41 -3.67
N LEU A 432 8.83 19.34 -4.50
CA LEU A 432 9.59 18.11 -4.25
C LEU A 432 11.11 18.40 -4.21
N MET A 433 11.60 19.30 -5.07
CA MET A 433 13.01 19.74 -5.07
C MET A 433 13.42 20.51 -3.80
N GLN A 434 12.47 21.03 -3.05
CA GLN A 434 12.72 21.73 -1.79
C GLN A 434 12.76 20.77 -0.58
N ARG A 435 12.51 19.46 -0.81
CA ARG A 435 12.54 18.44 0.22
C ARG A 435 13.82 17.63 0.10
N GLU A 436 14.46 17.38 1.22
CA GLU A 436 15.69 16.56 1.29
C GLU A 436 15.32 15.06 1.26
N VAL A 437 14.79 14.60 0.11
CA VAL A 437 14.39 13.20 -0.11
C VAL A 437 15.01 12.66 -1.41
N ASP A 438 15.24 11.36 -1.46
CA ASP A 438 15.66 10.64 -2.67
C ASP A 438 14.50 9.81 -3.21
N LEU A 439 13.64 10.44 -4.05
CA LEU A 439 12.47 9.83 -4.65
C LEU A 439 12.65 9.67 -6.17
N LYS A 440 12.68 8.41 -6.64
CA LYS A 440 12.68 8.08 -8.08
C LYS A 440 11.25 7.79 -8.53
N ILE A 441 10.69 8.62 -9.41
CA ILE A 441 9.36 8.40 -9.98
C ILE A 441 9.52 7.78 -11.37
N VAL A 442 9.23 6.49 -11.50
CA VAL A 442 9.26 5.76 -12.77
C VAL A 442 7.85 5.78 -13.36
N VAL A 443 7.71 6.54 -14.44
CA VAL A 443 6.42 6.71 -15.14
C VAL A 443 6.39 5.81 -16.36
N VAL A 444 5.43 4.91 -16.39
CA VAL A 444 5.08 4.15 -17.60
C VAL A 444 4.07 4.99 -18.38
N ASP A 445 4.54 5.58 -19.49
CA ASP A 445 3.74 6.44 -20.35
C ASP A 445 3.26 5.67 -21.58
N ASN A 446 2.09 5.07 -21.47
CA ASN A 446 1.42 4.34 -22.56
C ASN A 446 0.28 5.13 -23.20
N LYS A 447 0.20 6.43 -22.91
CA LYS A 447 -0.76 7.40 -23.45
C LYS A 447 -2.22 7.07 -23.13
N GLY A 448 -2.50 6.51 -21.92
CA GLY A 448 -3.89 6.32 -21.53
C GLY A 448 -4.16 5.23 -20.50
N GLY A 449 -5.41 4.78 -20.43
CA GLY A 449 -5.90 3.79 -19.47
C GLY A 449 -5.48 2.34 -19.80
N GLY A 450 -4.21 1.99 -19.64
CA GLY A 450 -3.63 0.71 -20.04
C GLY A 450 -4.35 -0.53 -19.50
N ILE A 451 -4.82 -0.52 -18.25
CA ILE A 451 -5.51 -1.66 -17.64
C ILE A 451 -6.76 -2.09 -18.42
N PHE A 452 -7.46 -1.14 -19.05
CA PHE A 452 -8.71 -1.46 -19.75
C PHE A 452 -8.47 -2.30 -21.01
N SER A 453 -7.26 -2.29 -21.57
CA SER A 453 -6.87 -3.15 -22.71
C SER A 453 -6.85 -4.64 -22.35
N PHE A 454 -6.77 -4.99 -21.06
CA PHE A 454 -6.83 -6.37 -20.54
C PHE A 454 -8.26 -6.82 -20.16
N LEU A 455 -9.26 -5.96 -20.34
CA LEU A 455 -10.62 -6.24 -19.92
C LEU A 455 -11.54 -6.52 -21.13
N PRO A 456 -12.67 -7.22 -20.95
CA PRO A 456 -13.59 -7.56 -22.05
C PRO A 456 -14.03 -6.38 -22.91
N GLN A 457 -14.08 -5.17 -22.34
CA GLN A 457 -14.45 -3.96 -23.07
C GLN A 457 -13.55 -3.68 -24.28
N ALA A 458 -12.26 -4.07 -24.21
CA ALA A 458 -11.31 -3.88 -25.30
C ALA A 458 -11.67 -4.65 -26.58
N THR A 459 -12.37 -5.79 -26.42
CA THR A 459 -12.74 -6.68 -27.54
C THR A 459 -14.24 -6.63 -27.87
N THR A 460 -15.08 -6.12 -26.98
CA THR A 460 -16.54 -6.11 -27.14
C THR A 460 -17.08 -4.77 -27.63
N LEU A 461 -16.34 -3.68 -27.42
CA LEU A 461 -16.75 -2.35 -27.84
C LEU A 461 -16.16 -2.00 -29.21
N ASP A 462 -16.84 -1.09 -29.91
CA ASP A 462 -16.26 -0.39 -31.05
C ASP A 462 -14.98 0.32 -30.64
N PRO A 463 -13.87 0.24 -31.42
CA PRO A 463 -12.58 0.82 -31.06
C PRO A 463 -12.62 2.30 -30.73
N GLN A 464 -13.39 3.10 -31.46
CA GLN A 464 -13.48 4.54 -31.22
C GLN A 464 -14.17 4.81 -29.87
N ARG A 465 -15.22 4.04 -29.55
CA ARG A 465 -15.91 4.16 -28.26
C ARG A 465 -15.05 3.65 -27.10
N PHE A 466 -14.29 2.58 -27.32
CA PHE A 466 -13.35 2.11 -26.32
C PHE A 466 -12.30 3.17 -25.99
N GLU A 467 -11.67 3.78 -27.02
CA GLU A 467 -10.69 4.85 -26.80
C GLU A 467 -11.31 6.06 -26.08
N GLN A 468 -12.53 6.45 -26.44
CA GLN A 468 -13.21 7.58 -25.82
C GLN A 468 -13.52 7.39 -24.34
N LEU A 469 -13.93 6.17 -23.92
CA LEU A 469 -14.50 5.92 -22.60
C LEU A 469 -13.53 5.24 -21.63
N PHE A 470 -12.59 4.46 -22.14
CA PHE A 470 -11.68 3.60 -21.36
C PHE A 470 -10.21 3.86 -21.67
N GLY A 471 -9.84 3.90 -22.94
CA GLY A 471 -8.47 4.24 -23.37
C GLY A 471 -8.08 5.64 -22.96
N THR A 472 -9.02 6.58 -23.06
CA THR A 472 -8.85 8.00 -22.65
C THR A 472 -7.48 8.56 -23.01
N PRO A 473 -7.09 8.53 -24.31
CA PRO A 473 -5.74 8.92 -24.73
C PRO A 473 -5.49 10.41 -24.47
N HIS A 474 -4.24 10.73 -24.13
CA HIS A 474 -3.81 12.12 -23.94
C HIS A 474 -2.55 12.44 -24.77
N ASN A 475 -2.35 13.73 -25.04
CA ASN A 475 -1.19 14.25 -25.78
C ASN A 475 -0.24 15.06 -24.88
N VAL A 476 -0.31 14.89 -23.55
CA VAL A 476 0.56 15.60 -22.62
C VAL A 476 1.99 15.10 -22.79
N ASP A 477 2.93 16.03 -22.93
CA ASP A 477 4.36 15.77 -22.82
C ASP A 477 4.73 15.75 -21.32
N ILE A 478 4.90 14.54 -20.77
CA ILE A 478 5.22 14.36 -19.35
C ILE A 478 6.59 14.97 -19.02
N GLY A 479 7.56 14.92 -19.93
CA GLY A 479 8.87 15.53 -19.71
C GLY A 479 8.79 17.04 -19.50
N GLN A 480 8.04 17.73 -20.38
CA GLN A 480 7.80 19.17 -20.25
C GLN A 480 6.99 19.50 -18.98
N LEU A 481 5.97 18.72 -18.67
CA LEU A 481 5.18 18.88 -17.44
C LEU A 481 6.07 18.81 -16.20
N VAL A 482 6.89 17.79 -16.09
CA VAL A 482 7.82 17.59 -14.97
C VAL A 482 8.86 18.73 -14.89
N GLN A 483 9.36 19.17 -16.03
CA GLN A 483 10.28 20.30 -16.10
C GLN A 483 9.64 21.59 -15.61
N ALA A 484 8.35 21.81 -15.88
CA ALA A 484 7.60 22.98 -15.37
C ALA A 484 7.50 22.98 -13.84
N HIS A 485 7.56 21.82 -13.18
CA HIS A 485 7.67 21.68 -11.73
C HIS A 485 9.11 21.81 -11.20
N GLY A 486 10.10 22.07 -12.06
CA GLY A 486 11.51 22.22 -11.69
C GLY A 486 12.24 20.91 -11.42
N LEU A 487 11.66 19.76 -11.75
CA LEU A 487 12.25 18.46 -11.49
C LEU A 487 13.11 17.97 -12.68
N PRO A 488 14.28 17.36 -12.42
CA PRO A 488 15.02 16.67 -13.47
C PRO A 488 14.24 15.44 -13.95
N ASN A 489 14.23 15.25 -15.27
CA ASN A 489 13.61 14.08 -15.87
C ASN A 489 14.50 13.47 -16.97
N THR A 490 14.24 12.23 -17.31
CA THR A 490 14.94 11.49 -18.35
C THR A 490 14.00 10.46 -18.97
N THR A 491 13.85 10.50 -20.29
CA THR A 491 13.18 9.42 -21.02
C THR A 491 14.18 8.31 -21.31
N VAL A 492 13.86 7.10 -20.94
CA VAL A 492 14.69 5.90 -21.13
C VAL A 492 14.03 4.90 -22.07
N LYS A 493 14.83 4.21 -22.88
CA LYS A 493 14.37 3.22 -23.87
C LYS A 493 14.96 1.84 -23.65
N THR A 494 16.02 1.75 -22.84
CA THR A 494 16.75 0.50 -22.63
C THR A 494 16.94 0.19 -21.15
N VAL A 495 17.12 -1.09 -20.84
CA VAL A 495 17.43 -1.56 -19.47
C VAL A 495 18.66 -0.84 -18.90
N ALA A 496 19.70 -0.64 -19.69
CA ALA A 496 20.92 0.04 -19.26
C ALA A 496 20.64 1.52 -18.88
N GLN A 497 19.84 2.21 -19.69
CA GLN A 497 19.43 3.59 -19.39
C GLN A 497 18.58 3.69 -18.11
N LEU A 498 17.64 2.76 -17.92
CA LEU A 498 16.82 2.70 -16.70
C LEU A 498 17.69 2.50 -15.45
N LYS A 499 18.60 1.52 -15.47
CA LYS A 499 19.55 1.28 -14.36
C LYS A 499 20.42 2.50 -14.07
N SER A 500 20.93 3.15 -15.13
CA SER A 500 21.74 4.37 -14.98
C SER A 500 20.93 5.54 -14.37
N ALA A 501 19.68 5.71 -14.79
CA ALA A 501 18.82 6.78 -14.27
C ALA A 501 18.43 6.54 -12.80
N LEU A 502 18.17 5.29 -12.41
CA LEU A 502 17.87 4.91 -11.02
C LEU A 502 19.07 5.14 -10.08
N ALA A 503 20.27 4.95 -10.58
CA ALA A 503 21.50 5.11 -9.80
C ALA A 503 21.92 6.59 -9.56
N GLN A 504 21.28 7.55 -10.23
CA GLN A 504 21.61 8.98 -10.03
C GLN A 504 21.04 9.48 -8.70
N ASN A 505 21.77 10.32 -8.01
CA ASN A 505 21.36 10.90 -6.71
C ASN A 505 20.20 11.90 -6.86
N GLY A 506 19.42 12.04 -5.79
CA GLY A 506 18.35 13.03 -5.65
C GLY A 506 17.06 12.66 -6.38
N SER A 507 16.03 13.42 -6.08
CA SER A 507 14.69 13.20 -6.66
C SER A 507 14.64 13.46 -8.16
N ARG A 508 13.97 12.60 -8.92
CA ARG A 508 13.81 12.72 -10.38
C ARG A 508 12.67 11.90 -10.93
N VAL A 509 12.26 12.22 -12.15
CA VAL A 509 11.28 11.45 -12.92
C VAL A 509 11.98 10.72 -14.07
N ILE A 510 11.70 9.43 -14.19
CA ILE A 510 12.20 8.54 -15.24
C ILE A 510 11.01 8.10 -16.07
N ILE A 511 10.99 8.45 -17.35
CA ILE A 511 9.86 8.21 -18.25
C ILE A 511 10.18 7.02 -19.15
N VAL A 512 9.30 6.03 -19.18
CA VAL A 512 9.36 4.88 -20.09
C VAL A 512 8.13 4.94 -20.99
N ASN A 513 8.35 5.18 -22.27
CA ASN A 513 7.26 5.16 -23.25
C ASN A 513 6.99 3.73 -23.68
N THR A 514 5.72 3.31 -23.60
CA THR A 514 5.23 2.01 -24.03
C THR A 514 3.98 2.16 -24.89
N ASP A 515 3.46 1.04 -25.38
CA ASP A 515 2.22 0.99 -26.15
C ASP A 515 1.21 0.05 -25.49
N ARG A 516 -0.05 0.49 -25.34
CA ARG A 516 -1.09 -0.26 -24.62
C ARG A 516 -1.47 -1.58 -25.30
N GLN A 517 -1.46 -1.64 -26.63
CA GLN A 517 -1.80 -2.86 -27.36
C GLN A 517 -0.63 -3.83 -27.33
N GLN A 518 0.59 -3.33 -27.55
CA GLN A 518 1.80 -4.12 -27.43
C GLN A 518 1.96 -4.70 -26.03
N ASN A 519 1.61 -3.92 -24.99
CA ASN A 519 1.67 -4.38 -23.59
C ASN A 519 0.81 -5.63 -23.34
N VAL A 520 -0.38 -5.74 -23.93
CA VAL A 520 -1.19 -6.97 -23.84
C VAL A 520 -0.47 -8.15 -24.46
N ALA A 521 0.11 -7.97 -25.66
CA ALA A 521 0.87 -9.02 -26.34
C ALA A 521 2.12 -9.46 -25.56
N ASP A 522 2.82 -8.50 -24.92
CA ASP A 522 3.99 -8.78 -24.09
C ASP A 522 3.62 -9.65 -22.86
N HIS A 523 2.50 -9.35 -22.20
CA HIS A 523 1.99 -10.16 -21.10
C HIS A 523 1.61 -11.57 -21.55
N ASP A 524 0.88 -11.69 -22.66
CA ASP A 524 0.46 -12.98 -23.22
C ASP A 524 1.65 -13.83 -23.62
N ALA A 525 2.70 -13.23 -24.16
CA ALA A 525 3.95 -13.93 -24.50
C ALA A 525 4.63 -14.53 -23.25
N VAL A 526 4.64 -13.79 -22.14
CA VAL A 526 5.17 -14.30 -20.86
C VAL A 526 4.35 -15.47 -20.34
N TYR A 527 3.03 -15.35 -20.34
CA TYR A 527 2.14 -16.44 -19.88
C TYR A 527 2.31 -17.70 -20.73
N ALA A 528 2.36 -17.55 -22.04
CA ALA A 528 2.56 -18.67 -22.98
C ALA A 528 3.92 -19.37 -22.78
N ALA A 529 4.99 -18.60 -22.55
CA ALA A 529 6.32 -19.14 -22.32
C ALA A 529 6.39 -19.98 -21.03
N VAL A 530 5.83 -19.46 -19.93
CA VAL A 530 5.81 -20.19 -18.65
C VAL A 530 4.92 -21.42 -18.74
N ALA A 531 3.72 -21.31 -19.33
CA ALA A 531 2.84 -22.48 -19.53
C ALA A 531 3.50 -23.58 -20.38
N LYS A 532 4.27 -23.20 -21.41
CA LYS A 532 5.04 -24.16 -22.22
C LYS A 532 6.15 -24.84 -21.42
N ALA A 533 6.88 -24.07 -20.60
CA ALA A 533 7.95 -24.61 -19.76
C ALA A 533 7.44 -25.60 -18.71
N LEU A 534 6.32 -25.30 -18.07
CA LEU A 534 5.68 -26.19 -17.09
C LEU A 534 5.20 -27.52 -17.69
N LYS A 535 4.78 -27.53 -18.97
CA LYS A 535 4.35 -28.76 -19.66
C LYS A 535 5.52 -29.63 -20.13
N ALA A 536 6.72 -29.09 -20.23
CA ALA A 536 7.92 -29.82 -20.67
C ALA A 536 8.59 -30.58 -19.51
N GLU A 537 8.22 -30.32 -18.28
CA GLU A 537 8.72 -30.98 -17.06
C GLU A 537 7.81 -32.12 -16.56
#